data_3359f2e39a23e9aaa82deb1b76593133
#
_entry.id   3359f2e39a23e9aaa82deb1b76593133
#
_cell.length_a   1.000
_cell.length_b   1.000
_cell.length_c   1.000
_cell.angle_alpha   90.00
_cell.angle_beta   90.00
_cell.angle_gamma   90.00
#
_symmetry.space_group_name_H-M   'P 1'
#
loop_
_entity.id
_entity.type
_entity.pdbx_description
1 polymer ?
#
loop_
_entity_poly.entity_id
_entity_poly.type
_entity_poly.pdbx_seq_one_letter_code
_entity_poly.pdbx_strand_id
1 'polypeptide(L)'
;MGKLLIVGIGPGNYENMTIRADRALKESQVIVGYTVYVDLVKERYPEKKYITTPMTREVQRCQMALEEARTGETVAMICSGDSGVYGMAALLYELRGESREPEIEVIPG
;
A
#
# COMPACT_ATOMS: atom_id res chain seq x y z
N MET A 1 12.59 -0.77 -12.32
CA MET A 1 12.49 0.15 -11.21
C MET A 1 11.19 -0.05 -10.47
N GLY A 2 11.27 -0.06 -9.14
CA GLY A 2 10.13 -0.34 -8.32
C GLY A 2 9.26 0.89 -8.08
N LYS A 3 8.01 0.65 -7.74
CA LYS A 3 7.06 1.70 -7.45
C LYS A 3 6.26 1.29 -6.22
N LEU A 4 6.04 2.24 -5.31
CA LEU A 4 5.24 2.00 -4.13
C LEU A 4 4.05 2.97 -4.13
N LEU A 5 2.86 2.39 -4.20
CA LEU A 5 1.61 3.16 -4.24
C LEU A 5 0.96 3.09 -2.86
N ILE A 6 0.67 4.24 -2.28
CA ILE A 6 -0.05 4.29 -1.00
C ILE A 6 -1.51 4.51 -1.34
N VAL A 7 -2.33 3.48 -1.13
CA VAL A 7 -3.69 3.43 -1.65
C VAL A 7 -4.71 3.53 -0.53
N GLY A 8 -5.52 4.57 -0.55
CA GLY A 8 -6.65 4.69 0.36
C GLY A 8 -7.82 3.87 -0.19
N ILE A 9 -8.31 2.93 0.61
CA ILE A 9 -9.42 2.08 0.17
C ILE A 9 -10.77 2.56 0.70
N GLY A 10 -10.78 3.66 1.45
CA GLY A 10 -12.00 4.20 2.01
C GLY A 10 -12.49 3.43 3.23
N PRO A 11 -13.52 3.93 3.90
CA PRO A 11 -14.08 3.25 5.06
C PRO A 11 -14.98 2.11 4.61
N GLY A 12 -14.84 0.97 5.20
CA GLY A 12 -15.78 -0.10 5.05
C GLY A 12 -15.41 -1.18 4.08
N ASN A 13 -15.58 -0.98 2.78
CA ASN A 13 -15.39 -2.07 1.85
C ASN A 13 -14.98 -1.54 0.47
N TYR A 14 -14.61 -2.47 -0.41
CA TYR A 14 -14.13 -2.13 -1.73
C TYR A 14 -15.23 -1.58 -2.66
N GLU A 15 -16.49 -1.70 -2.31
CA GLU A 15 -17.57 -1.13 -3.12
C GLU A 15 -17.52 0.39 -3.14
N ASN A 16 -16.93 0.99 -2.11
CA ASN A 16 -16.78 2.44 -2.02
C ASN A 16 -15.40 2.92 -2.49
N MET A 17 -14.61 2.01 -3.05
CA MET A 17 -13.27 2.32 -3.50
C MET A 17 -13.31 3.16 -4.77
N THR A 18 -12.41 4.14 -4.90
CA THR A 18 -12.31 4.92 -6.12
C THR A 18 -11.77 4.09 -7.27
N ILE A 19 -12.03 4.55 -8.49
CA ILE A 19 -11.50 3.89 -9.68
C ILE A 19 -9.96 3.91 -9.68
N ARG A 20 -9.36 5.01 -9.23
CA ARG A 20 -7.89 5.10 -9.15
C ARG A 20 -7.34 4.07 -8.17
N ALA A 21 -7.97 3.92 -7.01
CA ALA A 21 -7.54 2.92 -6.03
C ALA A 21 -7.65 1.50 -6.61
N ASP A 22 -8.76 1.20 -7.26
CA ASP A 22 -8.96 -0.10 -7.89
C ASP A 22 -7.88 -0.38 -8.93
N ARG A 23 -7.56 0.59 -9.78
CA ARG A 23 -6.51 0.42 -10.79
C ARG A 23 -5.15 0.22 -10.15
N ALA A 24 -4.86 0.95 -9.10
CA ALA A 24 -3.59 0.81 -8.39
C ALA A 24 -3.42 -0.60 -7.84
N LEU A 25 -4.47 -1.16 -7.25
CA LEU A 25 -4.41 -2.51 -6.73
C LEU A 25 -4.27 -3.54 -7.85
N LYS A 26 -4.98 -3.34 -8.95
CA LYS A 26 -4.89 -4.25 -10.09
C LYS A 26 -3.49 -4.30 -10.71
N GLU A 27 -2.82 -3.15 -10.80
CA GLU A 27 -1.49 -3.12 -11.42
C GLU A 27 -0.37 -3.55 -10.49
N SER A 28 -0.63 -3.69 -9.20
CA SER A 28 0.40 -4.07 -8.24
C SER A 28 0.60 -5.58 -8.19
N GLN A 29 1.83 -6.01 -8.04
CA GLN A 29 2.16 -7.42 -7.84
C GLN A 29 2.05 -7.81 -6.37
N VAL A 30 2.32 -6.87 -5.48
CA VAL A 30 2.34 -7.09 -4.04
C VAL A 30 1.41 -6.09 -3.37
N ILE A 31 0.61 -6.57 -2.43
CA ILE A 31 -0.26 -5.71 -1.63
C ILE A 31 0.12 -5.88 -0.16
N VAL A 32 0.45 -4.77 0.49
CA VAL A 32 0.89 -4.75 1.88
C VAL A 32 -0.14 -3.99 2.70
N GLY A 33 -0.49 -4.51 3.85
CA GLY A 33 -1.43 -3.80 4.71
C GLY A 33 -1.67 -4.47 6.05
N TYR A 34 -2.38 -3.75 6.89
CA TYR A 34 -2.90 -4.31 8.12
C TYR A 34 -3.85 -5.46 7.77
N THR A 35 -3.75 -6.55 8.52
CA THR A 35 -4.49 -7.79 8.23
C THR A 35 -5.97 -7.56 7.94
N VAL A 36 -6.63 -6.72 8.72
CA VAL A 36 -8.07 -6.48 8.54
C VAL A 36 -8.37 -5.85 7.19
N TYR A 37 -7.52 -4.91 6.75
CA TYR A 37 -7.74 -4.26 5.44
C TYR A 37 -7.44 -5.19 4.29
N VAL A 38 -6.40 -6.02 4.42
CA VAL A 38 -6.11 -7.02 3.40
C VAL A 38 -7.27 -7.99 3.25
N ASP A 39 -7.86 -8.41 4.37
CA ASP A 39 -9.00 -9.33 4.33
C ASP A 39 -10.20 -8.74 3.60
N LEU A 40 -10.35 -7.41 3.61
CA LEU A 40 -11.43 -6.75 2.88
C LEU A 40 -11.27 -6.80 1.37
N VAL A 41 -10.04 -6.87 0.88
CA VAL A 41 -9.77 -6.73 -0.56
C VAL A 41 -9.22 -7.98 -1.24
N LYS A 42 -8.67 -8.92 -0.50
CA LYS A 42 -7.92 -10.03 -1.10
C LYS A 42 -8.75 -10.92 -2.04
N GLU A 43 -10.03 -11.07 -1.78
CA GLU A 43 -10.87 -11.89 -2.65
C GLU A 43 -11.11 -11.23 -3.99
N ARG A 44 -11.10 -9.88 -4.01
CA ARG A 44 -11.31 -9.14 -5.24
C ARG A 44 -10.05 -9.11 -6.11
N TYR A 45 -8.88 -9.24 -5.50
CA TYR A 45 -7.61 -9.21 -6.23
C TYR A 45 -6.84 -10.50 -5.97
N PRO A 46 -7.32 -11.62 -6.54
CA PRO A 46 -6.60 -12.89 -6.37
C PRO A 46 -5.27 -12.85 -7.11
N GLU A 47 -4.40 -13.77 -6.79
CA GLU A 47 -3.12 -13.94 -7.47
C GLU A 47 -2.07 -12.87 -7.16
N LYS A 48 -2.32 -12.04 -6.15
CA LYS A 48 -1.32 -11.10 -5.66
C LYS A 48 -0.53 -11.74 -4.53
N LYS A 49 0.67 -11.23 -4.30
CA LYS A 49 1.38 -11.56 -3.08
C LYS A 49 0.89 -10.60 -2.00
N TYR A 50 0.44 -11.14 -0.89
CA TYR A 50 -0.07 -10.33 0.21
C TYR A 50 0.88 -10.40 1.39
N ILE A 51 1.24 -9.22 1.91
CA ILE A 51 2.07 -9.11 3.11
C ILE A 51 1.24 -8.37 4.15
N THR A 52 1.00 -9.02 5.27
CA THR A 52 0.16 -8.45 6.33
C THR A 52 0.96 -8.23 7.60
N THR A 53 0.57 -7.21 8.35
CA THR A 53 1.11 -6.98 9.68
C THR A 53 -0.02 -6.75 10.64
N PRO A 54 0.18 -7.07 11.93
CA PRO A 54 -0.84 -6.71 12.93
C PRO A 54 -0.86 -5.20 13.16
N MET A 55 -1.87 -4.75 13.89
CA MET A 55 -2.01 -3.36 14.26
C MET A 55 -0.75 -2.87 14.99
N THR A 56 -0.46 -1.58 14.88
CA THR A 56 0.68 -0.92 15.53
C THR A 56 2.06 -1.31 15.00
N ARG A 57 2.11 -1.83 13.78
CA ARG A 57 3.38 -2.19 13.14
C ARG A 57 3.63 -1.35 11.89
N GLU A 58 3.35 -0.05 11.98
CA GLU A 58 3.43 0.85 10.82
C GLU A 58 4.85 0.94 10.26
N VAL A 59 5.87 1.06 11.12
CA VAL A 59 7.25 1.14 10.65
C VAL A 59 7.66 -0.15 9.97
N GLN A 60 7.35 -1.28 10.58
CA GLN A 60 7.67 -2.58 10.00
C GLN A 60 6.97 -2.75 8.65
N ARG A 61 5.70 -2.37 8.57
CA ARG A 61 4.92 -2.46 7.33
C ARG A 61 5.56 -1.63 6.23
N CYS A 62 5.98 -0.40 6.55
CA CYS A 62 6.65 0.46 5.59
C CYS A 62 7.97 -0.12 5.13
N GLN A 63 8.75 -0.67 6.05
CA GLN A 63 10.03 -1.28 5.70
C GLN A 63 9.84 -2.47 4.77
N MET A 64 8.85 -3.31 5.04
CA MET A 64 8.56 -4.47 4.18
C MET A 64 8.13 -4.02 2.80
N ALA A 65 7.29 -2.98 2.72
CA ALA A 65 6.84 -2.45 1.44
C ALA A 65 8.01 -1.88 0.62
N LEU A 66 8.90 -1.14 1.28
CA LEU A 66 10.07 -0.59 0.60
C LEU A 66 10.98 -1.69 0.06
N GLU A 67 11.20 -2.74 0.85
CA GLU A 67 12.03 -3.87 0.41
C GLU A 67 11.44 -4.55 -0.81
N GLU A 68 10.14 -4.79 -0.81
CA GLU A 68 9.48 -5.41 -1.96
C GLU A 68 9.58 -4.53 -3.20
N ALA A 69 9.36 -3.24 -3.05
CA ALA A 69 9.41 -2.33 -4.19
C ALA A 69 10.82 -2.17 -4.75
N ARG A 70 11.84 -2.33 -3.90
CA ARG A 70 13.23 -2.23 -4.35
C ARG A 70 13.65 -3.38 -5.27
N THR A 71 12.88 -4.47 -5.28
CA THR A 71 13.15 -5.57 -6.21
C THR A 71 12.65 -5.29 -7.62
N GLY A 72 12.02 -4.14 -7.85
CA GLY A 72 11.45 -3.78 -9.15
C GLY A 72 9.95 -3.98 -9.25
N GLU A 73 9.33 -4.51 -8.19
CA GLU A 73 7.89 -4.74 -8.17
C GLU A 73 7.10 -3.46 -7.97
N THR A 74 5.85 -3.47 -8.43
CA THR A 74 4.88 -2.45 -8.06
C THR A 74 4.17 -2.95 -6.82
N VAL A 75 4.26 -2.17 -5.75
CA VAL A 75 3.72 -2.54 -4.44
C VAL A 75 2.64 -1.55 -4.05
N ALA A 76 1.49 -2.05 -3.63
CA ALA A 76 0.42 -1.21 -3.10
C ALA A 76 0.37 -1.39 -1.58
N MET A 77 0.47 -0.29 -0.85
CA MET A 77 0.23 -0.31 0.59
C MET A 77 -1.16 0.26 0.83
N ILE A 78 -2.06 -0.53 1.40
CA ILE A 78 -3.43 -0.10 1.61
C ILE A 78 -3.62 0.55 2.97
N CYS A 79 -4.42 1.62 2.96
CA CYS A 79 -4.77 2.40 4.15
C CYS A 79 -6.27 2.63 4.16
N SER A 80 -6.82 2.92 5.33
CA SER A 80 -8.27 3.04 5.46
C SER A 80 -8.84 4.35 4.93
N GLY A 81 -8.09 5.44 4.98
CA GLY A 81 -8.63 6.74 4.56
C GLY A 81 -7.53 7.75 4.33
N ASP A 82 -7.94 8.97 3.99
CA ASP A 82 -7.00 10.02 3.56
C ASP A 82 -5.94 10.38 4.60
N SER A 83 -6.34 10.51 5.86
CA SER A 83 -5.36 10.84 6.91
C SER A 83 -4.33 9.72 7.07
N GLY A 84 -4.77 8.46 6.97
CA GLY A 84 -3.86 7.32 7.00
C GLY A 84 -2.91 7.30 5.83
N VAL A 85 -3.41 7.65 4.64
CA VAL A 85 -2.60 7.69 3.43
C VAL A 85 -1.46 8.70 3.56
N TYR A 86 -1.77 9.92 4.01
CA TYR A 86 -0.74 10.96 4.12
C TYR A 86 0.23 10.70 5.27
N GLY A 87 -0.25 10.16 6.37
CA GLY A 87 0.63 9.77 7.47
C GLY A 87 1.60 8.68 7.04
N MET A 88 1.12 7.70 6.29
CA MET A 88 1.96 6.62 5.79
C MET A 88 2.97 7.15 4.75
N ALA A 89 2.56 8.11 3.92
CA ALA A 89 3.45 8.72 2.95
C ALA A 89 4.62 9.41 3.65
N ALA A 90 4.33 10.18 4.69
CA ALA A 90 5.38 10.87 5.45
C ALA A 90 6.38 9.87 6.01
N LEU A 91 5.89 8.79 6.60
CA LEU A 91 6.75 7.77 7.19
C LEU A 91 7.60 7.06 6.12
N LEU A 92 7.01 6.75 4.97
CA LEU A 92 7.73 6.10 3.88
C LEU A 92 8.84 7.00 3.32
N TYR A 93 8.58 8.29 3.14
CA TYR A 93 9.60 9.21 2.69
C TYR A 93 10.75 9.29 3.69
N GLU A 94 10.43 9.31 4.97
CA GLU A 94 11.44 9.33 6.01
C GLU A 94 12.30 8.07 5.98
N LEU A 95 11.68 6.90 5.90
CA LEU A 95 12.38 5.63 5.90
C LEU A 95 13.18 5.40 4.61
N ARG A 96 12.68 5.91 3.48
CA ARG A 96 13.42 5.82 2.22
C ARG A 96 14.68 6.68 2.27
N GLY A 97 14.62 7.77 2.99
CA GLY A 97 15.74 8.67 3.13
C GLY A 97 16.06 9.42 1.84
N GLU A 98 17.32 9.59 1.54
CA GLU A 98 17.76 10.35 0.36
C GLU A 98 17.72 9.54 -0.93
N SER A 99 17.45 8.24 -0.85
CA SER A 99 17.33 7.42 -2.02
C SER A 99 16.14 7.86 -2.86
N ARG A 100 16.25 7.75 -4.17
CA ARG A 100 15.15 8.06 -5.08
C ARG A 100 14.34 6.81 -5.46
N GLU A 101 14.76 5.67 -4.95
CA GLU A 101 14.10 4.40 -5.22
C GLU A 101 13.58 3.78 -3.94
N PRO A 102 12.39 3.25 -3.96
CA PRO A 102 11.43 3.24 -5.07
C PRO A 102 10.69 4.58 -5.19
N GLU A 103 10.05 4.78 -6.33
CA GLU A 103 9.14 5.92 -6.49
C GLU A 103 7.93 5.72 -5.57
N ILE A 104 7.49 6.77 -4.92
CA ILE A 104 6.34 6.71 -4.01
C ILE A 104 5.24 7.61 -4.55
N GLU A 105 4.03 7.05 -4.67
CA GLU A 105 2.88 7.78 -5.18
C GLU A 105 1.69 7.58 -4.25
N VAL A 106 0.95 8.66 -3.98
CA VAL A 106 -0.23 8.61 -3.11
C VAL A 106 -1.48 8.51 -3.97
N ILE A 107 -2.31 7.53 -3.68
CA ILE A 107 -3.61 7.34 -4.34
C ILE A 107 -4.69 7.48 -3.28
N PRO A 108 -5.27 8.66 -3.10
CA PRO A 108 -6.29 8.87 -2.07
C PRO A 108 -7.55 8.06 -2.34
N GLY A 109 -8.23 7.71 -1.28
CA GLY A 109 -9.48 6.97 -1.37
C GLY A 109 -10.70 7.84 -1.56
#